data_dd7667593b89c4a30b8fa958c1803887
#
_entry.id   dd7667593b89c4a30b8fa958c1803887
#
_cell.length_a   1.000
_cell.length_b   1.000
_cell.length_c   1.000
_cell.angle_alpha   90.00
_cell.angle_beta   90.00
_cell.angle_gamma   90.00
#
_symmetry.space_group_name_H-M   'P 1'
#
loop_
_entity.id
_entity.type
_entity.pdbx_description
1 polymer ?
#
loop_
_entity_poly.entity_id
_entity_poly.type
_entity_poly.pdbx_seq_one_letter_code
_entity_poly.pdbx_strand_id
1 'polypeptide(L)'
;MRGITPLHFRAVELHDKGLRAVDIFHKLKFEFPDASLNHRTINDWVGRNKEKILAEMKKRDYACNSLGDSVSDGNTHTQPPAYMSGGSFSSVVLVIPDLHCPWEHPDALQFLRAVRAKYQPNIIVNLGDEVDFYGMSRFEHDVDVINAGAELSLAVKHLIPFYREFPNTLVCQSNHTHRVHAKAQKAGLPSSTIKSIEEILKTPEGWIYKQCHNIDGVDYKHGTGKSGAMAHINHAKATGRSTCIGHIHAFAAVNYLRKGFFAANFGCLIDKHAPCFAYASEMDDNIVLGCGIVIDGKEAHFIPMHVDEQNRWVGIING
;
A
#
# COMPACT_ATOMS: atom_id res chain seq x y z
N MET A 1 -16.97 29.92 -2.69
CA MET A 1 -15.55 29.79 -3.09
C MET A 1 -15.30 28.33 -3.42
N ARG A 2 -14.74 28.00 -4.59
CA ARG A 2 -14.37 26.61 -4.90
C ARG A 2 -13.24 26.21 -3.98
N GLY A 3 -13.34 25.08 -3.28
CA GLY A 3 -12.36 24.61 -2.30
C GLY A 3 -10.99 24.34 -2.92
N ILE A 4 -9.94 24.37 -2.10
CA ILE A 4 -8.58 24.00 -2.50
C ILE A 4 -8.59 22.49 -2.74
N THR A 5 -8.17 22.06 -3.92
CA THR A 5 -8.16 20.63 -4.35
C THR A 5 -6.74 20.07 -4.36
N PRO A 6 -6.52 18.76 -4.41
CA PRO A 6 -5.20 18.14 -4.56
C PRO A 6 -4.38 18.71 -5.72
N LEU A 7 -5.02 19.02 -6.85
CA LEU A 7 -4.40 19.67 -8.00
C LEU A 7 -3.77 21.04 -7.64
N HIS A 8 -4.42 21.79 -6.78
CA HIS A 8 -3.93 23.10 -6.35
C HIS A 8 -2.67 22.98 -5.46
N PHE A 9 -2.64 22.00 -4.55
CA PHE A 9 -1.46 21.71 -3.74
C PHE A 9 -0.29 21.27 -4.61
N ARG A 10 -0.56 20.37 -5.57
CA ARG A 10 0.48 19.85 -6.47
C ARG A 10 1.06 20.94 -7.38
N ALA A 11 0.22 21.86 -7.85
CA ALA A 11 0.68 23.01 -8.66
C ALA A 11 1.68 23.88 -7.89
N VAL A 12 1.39 24.19 -6.63
CA VAL A 12 2.27 25.00 -5.77
C VAL A 12 3.56 24.25 -5.44
N GLU A 13 3.49 22.98 -5.12
CA GLU A 13 4.66 22.12 -4.84
C GLU A 13 5.64 22.07 -6.03
N LEU A 14 5.13 21.83 -7.24
CA LEU A 14 5.94 21.80 -8.45
C LEU A 14 6.57 23.18 -8.78
N HIS A 15 5.83 24.24 -8.52
CA HIS A 15 6.34 25.60 -8.67
C HIS A 15 7.46 25.90 -7.67
N ASP A 16 7.35 25.47 -6.41
CA ASP A 16 8.36 25.66 -5.38
C ASP A 16 9.63 24.84 -5.63
N LYS A 17 9.50 23.71 -6.32
CA LYS A 17 10.63 22.93 -6.85
C LYS A 17 11.31 23.60 -8.05
N GLY A 18 10.90 24.82 -8.44
CA GLY A 18 11.49 25.60 -9.51
C GLY A 18 11.12 25.17 -10.94
N LEU A 19 10.07 24.37 -11.11
CA LEU A 19 9.62 23.96 -12.43
C LEU A 19 8.96 25.14 -13.18
N ARG A 20 9.19 25.20 -14.50
CA ARG A 20 8.53 26.19 -15.37
C ARG A 20 7.05 25.87 -15.53
N ALA A 21 6.22 26.88 -15.76
CA ALA A 21 4.76 26.71 -15.93
C ALA A 21 4.35 25.65 -16.97
N VAL A 22 5.11 25.54 -18.04
CA VAL A 22 4.88 24.54 -19.09
C VAL A 22 5.12 23.12 -18.55
N ASP A 23 6.18 22.94 -17.78
CA ASP A 23 6.53 21.63 -17.21
C ASP A 23 5.52 21.25 -16.11
N ILE A 24 5.07 22.23 -15.31
CA ILE A 24 3.98 22.06 -14.32
C ILE A 24 2.68 21.65 -15.04
N PHE A 25 2.33 22.34 -16.13
CA PHE A 25 1.14 22.02 -16.92
C PHE A 25 1.15 20.58 -17.41
N HIS A 26 2.27 20.14 -18.00
CA HIS A 26 2.37 18.76 -18.52
C HIS A 26 2.29 17.72 -17.40
N LYS A 27 2.93 17.95 -16.26
CA LYS A 27 2.83 17.06 -15.10
C LYS A 27 1.42 17.02 -14.53
N LEU A 28 0.79 18.18 -14.33
CA LEU A 28 -0.59 18.23 -13.82
C LEU A 28 -1.60 17.60 -14.80
N LYS A 29 -1.40 17.78 -16.11
CA LYS A 29 -2.27 17.15 -17.12
C LYS A 29 -2.12 15.63 -17.12
N PHE A 30 -0.91 15.14 -16.83
CA PHE A 30 -0.65 13.71 -16.67
C PHE A 30 -1.25 13.15 -15.37
N GLU A 31 -1.06 13.87 -14.25
CA GLU A 31 -1.54 13.45 -12.92
C GLU A 31 -3.06 13.65 -12.76
N PHE A 32 -3.67 14.61 -13.46
CA PHE A 32 -5.08 14.97 -13.41
C PHE A 32 -5.66 15.14 -14.84
N PRO A 33 -5.85 14.06 -15.61
CA PRO A 33 -6.21 14.12 -17.04
C PRO A 33 -7.52 14.84 -17.32
N ASP A 34 -8.48 14.75 -16.40
CA ASP A 34 -9.81 15.37 -16.52
C ASP A 34 -9.84 16.84 -16.09
N ALA A 35 -8.74 17.37 -15.54
CA ALA A 35 -8.71 18.75 -15.12
C ALA A 35 -8.65 19.72 -16.30
N SER A 36 -9.55 20.71 -16.27
CA SER A 36 -9.50 21.84 -17.21
C SER A 36 -8.35 22.77 -16.83
N LEU A 37 -7.18 22.55 -17.41
CA LEU A 37 -5.95 23.31 -17.16
C LEU A 37 -5.56 24.13 -18.38
N ASN A 38 -5.04 25.36 -18.12
CA ASN A 38 -4.44 26.21 -19.13
C ASN A 38 -3.05 26.65 -18.64
N HIS A 39 -1.99 26.36 -19.40
CA HIS A 39 -0.62 26.66 -19.04
C HIS A 39 -0.34 28.16 -18.81
N ARG A 40 -1.07 29.06 -19.51
CA ARG A 40 -0.91 30.51 -19.36
C ARG A 40 -1.46 31.02 -18.03
N THR A 41 -2.41 30.34 -17.43
CA THR A 41 -3.04 30.75 -16.17
C THR A 41 -2.40 30.10 -14.94
N ILE A 42 -1.55 29.10 -15.09
CA ILE A 42 -0.93 28.39 -13.96
C ILE A 42 -0.05 29.33 -13.14
N ASN A 43 0.85 30.06 -13.76
CA ASN A 43 1.75 31.00 -13.05
C ASN A 43 0.98 32.09 -12.31
N ASP A 44 0.01 32.71 -12.99
CA ASP A 44 -0.81 33.77 -12.39
C ASP A 44 -1.67 33.23 -11.24
N TRP A 45 -2.12 32.00 -11.38
CA TRP A 45 -2.95 31.38 -10.36
C TRP A 45 -2.07 30.95 -9.15
N VAL A 46 -0.91 30.33 -9.39
CA VAL A 46 0.04 29.96 -8.33
C VAL A 46 0.52 31.23 -7.62
N GLY A 47 0.92 32.27 -8.35
CA GLY A 47 1.38 33.52 -7.77
C GLY A 47 0.35 34.16 -6.83
N ARG A 48 -0.94 34.13 -7.20
CA ARG A 48 -2.03 34.72 -6.39
C ARG A 48 -2.45 33.86 -5.18
N ASN A 49 -2.23 32.55 -5.22
CA ASN A 49 -2.75 31.63 -4.20
C ASN A 49 -1.65 30.92 -3.41
N LYS A 50 -0.38 31.08 -3.80
CA LYS A 50 0.77 30.39 -3.22
C LYS A 50 0.84 30.53 -1.71
N GLU A 51 0.83 31.77 -1.19
CA GLU A 51 0.94 32.00 0.25
C GLU A 51 -0.19 31.36 1.05
N LYS A 52 -1.41 31.42 0.51
CA LYS A 52 -2.58 30.81 1.14
C LYS A 52 -2.48 29.28 1.16
N ILE A 53 -2.00 28.69 0.08
CA ILE A 53 -1.83 27.23 -0.05
C ILE A 53 -0.67 26.76 0.80
N LEU A 54 0.46 27.49 0.81
CA LEU A 54 1.60 27.18 1.69
C LEU A 54 1.23 27.31 3.18
N ALA A 55 0.40 28.29 3.54
CA ALA A 55 -0.11 28.40 4.91
C ALA A 55 -0.99 27.19 5.28
N GLU A 56 -1.80 26.70 4.36
CA GLU A 56 -2.61 25.51 4.56
C GLU A 56 -1.78 24.22 4.56
N MET A 57 -0.74 24.12 3.71
CA MET A 57 0.25 23.04 3.74
C MET A 57 1.00 23.03 5.07
N LYS A 58 1.50 24.18 5.53
CA LYS A 58 2.17 24.30 6.84
C LYS A 58 1.27 23.91 8.00
N LYS A 59 -0.02 24.21 7.96
CA LYS A 59 -0.97 23.73 8.96
C LYS A 59 -1.09 22.19 8.93
N ARG A 60 -1.08 21.60 7.76
CA ARG A 60 -1.11 20.14 7.57
C ARG A 60 0.22 19.50 7.98
N ASP A 61 1.36 20.10 7.62
CA ASP A 61 2.70 19.66 8.02
C ASP A 61 2.94 19.82 9.53
N TYR A 62 2.41 20.88 10.16
CA TYR A 62 2.45 21.02 11.61
C TYR A 62 1.62 19.94 12.32
N ALA A 63 0.52 19.54 11.73
CA ALA A 63 -0.25 18.37 12.19
C ALA A 63 0.50 17.05 11.97
N CYS A 64 1.42 16.99 10.99
CA CYS A 64 2.22 15.80 10.66
C CYS A 64 3.56 15.79 11.42
N ASN A 65 4.24 16.94 11.56
CA ASN A 65 5.57 17.08 12.17
C ASN A 65 5.53 17.23 13.70
N SER A 66 4.38 17.51 14.30
CA SER A 66 4.21 17.37 15.76
C SER A 66 4.24 15.92 16.23
N LEU A 67 4.45 14.97 15.32
CA LEU A 67 4.58 13.53 15.56
C LEU A 67 6.02 13.00 15.37
N GLY A 68 7.02 13.85 15.12
CA GLY A 68 8.32 13.39 14.64
C GLY A 68 9.59 13.94 15.30
N ASP A 69 9.59 14.49 16.50
CA ASP A 69 10.84 14.74 17.24
C ASP A 69 10.62 14.76 18.76
N SER A 70 10.70 13.60 19.38
CA SER A 70 11.20 13.47 20.75
C SER A 70 11.64 12.03 21.00
N VAL A 71 12.91 11.78 20.75
CA VAL A 71 13.63 10.69 21.43
C VAL A 71 13.89 11.20 22.86
N SER A 72 13.10 10.77 23.81
CA SER A 72 13.45 10.73 25.23
C SER A 72 12.77 9.53 25.87
N ASP A 73 13.59 8.69 26.50
CA ASP A 73 13.19 7.60 27.37
C ASP A 73 12.13 8.06 28.39
N GLY A 74 11.03 7.35 28.45
CA GLY A 74 10.04 7.59 29.47
C GLY A 74 8.63 7.20 29.07
N ASN A 75 8.22 6.06 29.56
CA ASN A 75 6.89 5.47 29.56
C ASN A 75 5.78 6.51 29.82
N THR A 76 5.17 7.06 28.78
CA THR A 76 3.92 7.80 28.89
C THR A 76 3.01 7.42 27.72
N HIS A 77 1.88 6.77 28.05
CA HIS A 77 0.77 6.56 27.14
C HIS A 77 0.20 7.93 26.72
N THR A 78 0.65 8.46 25.61
CA THR A 78 -0.03 9.58 24.96
C THR A 78 -1.02 9.03 23.93
N GLN A 79 -2.30 9.32 24.14
CA GLN A 79 -3.33 9.10 23.12
C GLN A 79 -2.98 9.87 21.85
N PRO A 80 -3.22 9.30 20.66
CA PRO A 80 -3.07 10.05 19.42
C PRO A 80 -4.01 11.27 19.44
N PRO A 81 -3.58 12.40 18.85
CA PRO A 81 -4.42 13.60 18.77
C PRO A 81 -5.74 13.27 18.08
N ALA A 82 -6.83 13.72 18.67
CA ALA A 82 -8.17 13.61 18.12
C ALA A 82 -8.18 14.26 16.72
N TYR A 83 -8.50 13.47 15.71
CA TYR A 83 -8.76 13.96 14.36
C TYR A 83 -9.94 14.95 14.47
N MET A 84 -9.73 16.18 14.03
CA MET A 84 -10.67 17.27 14.17
C MET A 84 -12.03 16.90 13.58
N SER A 85 -13.01 16.79 14.44
CA SER A 85 -14.42 16.75 14.11
C SER A 85 -14.84 18.09 13.51
N GLY A 86 -14.92 18.13 12.19
CA GLY A 86 -15.33 19.32 11.46
C GLY A 86 -15.56 19.02 9.98
N GLY A 87 -16.68 18.33 9.67
CA GLY A 87 -17.04 17.87 8.34
C GLY A 87 -16.66 16.40 8.15
N SER A 88 -17.61 15.51 8.37
CA SER A 88 -17.47 14.07 8.32
C SER A 88 -17.13 13.58 6.91
N PHE A 89 -15.86 13.58 6.54
CA PHE A 89 -15.40 12.70 5.48
C PHE A 89 -15.03 11.37 6.15
N SER A 90 -15.83 10.36 5.93
CA SER A 90 -15.56 8.98 6.31
C SER A 90 -14.22 8.57 5.69
N SER A 91 -13.31 8.03 6.48
CA SER A 91 -12.09 7.44 5.94
C SER A 91 -12.43 6.05 5.39
N VAL A 92 -12.13 5.83 4.13
CA VAL A 92 -12.29 4.54 3.47
C VAL A 92 -10.92 4.08 2.97
N VAL A 93 -10.39 3.04 3.59
CA VAL A 93 -9.09 2.47 3.25
C VAL A 93 -9.29 1.23 2.39
N LEU A 94 -8.75 1.24 1.17
CA LEU A 94 -8.57 0.02 0.39
C LEU A 94 -7.28 -0.67 0.86
N VAL A 95 -7.39 -1.91 1.30
CA VAL A 95 -6.27 -2.72 1.76
C VAL A 95 -5.95 -3.77 0.70
N ILE A 96 -4.82 -3.59 0.03
CA ILE A 96 -4.29 -4.51 -0.98
C ILE A 96 -3.40 -5.51 -0.25
N PRO A 97 -3.73 -6.81 -0.24
CA PRO A 97 -2.88 -7.84 0.35
C PRO A 97 -1.77 -8.26 -0.61
N ASP A 98 -1.08 -9.31 -0.28
CA ASP A 98 0.07 -9.89 -0.96
C ASP A 98 -0.18 -10.12 -2.45
N LEU A 99 0.61 -9.49 -3.31
CA LEU A 99 0.56 -9.60 -4.77
C LEU A 99 1.55 -10.62 -5.32
N HIS A 100 2.76 -10.65 -4.75
CA HIS A 100 3.88 -11.49 -5.20
C HIS A 100 4.23 -11.32 -6.70
N CYS A 101 4.21 -10.09 -7.22
CA CYS A 101 4.64 -9.85 -8.59
C CYS A 101 6.02 -10.50 -8.87
N PRO A 102 6.19 -11.15 -10.00
CA PRO A 102 5.33 -11.17 -11.20
C PRO A 102 4.27 -12.29 -11.22
N TRP A 103 3.93 -12.87 -10.08
CA TRP A 103 3.04 -14.01 -9.91
C TRP A 103 1.66 -13.62 -9.34
N GLU A 104 1.30 -12.35 -9.45
CA GLU A 104 -0.03 -11.89 -9.09
C GLU A 104 -1.10 -12.50 -10.00
N HIS A 105 -2.30 -12.66 -9.49
CA HIS A 105 -3.42 -13.13 -10.27
C HIS A 105 -3.66 -12.22 -11.49
N PRO A 106 -3.85 -12.75 -12.70
CA PRO A 106 -3.93 -11.95 -13.93
C PRO A 106 -5.04 -10.90 -13.90
N ASP A 107 -6.10 -11.13 -13.14
CA ASP A 107 -7.20 -10.18 -12.99
C ASP A 107 -7.12 -9.35 -11.69
N ALA A 108 -6.04 -9.44 -10.91
CA ALA A 108 -5.89 -8.72 -9.62
C ALA A 108 -6.11 -7.21 -9.77
N LEU A 109 -5.47 -6.58 -10.75
CA LEU A 109 -5.61 -5.15 -10.98
C LEU A 109 -7.04 -4.77 -11.39
N GLN A 110 -7.67 -5.57 -12.24
CA GLN A 110 -9.05 -5.32 -12.69
C GLN A 110 -10.04 -5.46 -11.53
N PHE A 111 -9.85 -6.46 -10.67
CA PHE A 111 -10.61 -6.64 -9.44
C PHE A 111 -10.46 -5.43 -8.50
N LEU A 112 -9.23 -5.00 -8.22
CA LEU A 112 -8.97 -3.84 -7.37
C LEU A 112 -9.57 -2.54 -7.93
N ARG A 113 -9.57 -2.35 -9.25
CA ARG A 113 -10.27 -1.24 -9.91
C ARG A 113 -11.77 -1.25 -9.65
N ALA A 114 -12.40 -2.41 -9.75
CA ALA A 114 -13.83 -2.56 -9.49
C ALA A 114 -14.16 -2.29 -8.01
N VAL A 115 -13.32 -2.78 -7.08
CA VAL A 115 -13.45 -2.47 -5.64
C VAL A 115 -13.28 -0.97 -5.40
N ARG A 116 -12.26 -0.33 -6.00
CA ARG A 116 -12.05 1.12 -5.92
C ARG A 116 -13.26 1.90 -6.45
N ALA A 117 -13.83 1.48 -7.58
CA ALA A 117 -15.01 2.12 -8.16
C ALA A 117 -16.24 2.01 -7.26
N LYS A 118 -16.42 0.87 -6.58
CA LYS A 118 -17.56 0.63 -5.68
C LYS A 118 -17.44 1.38 -4.36
N TYR A 119 -16.30 1.30 -3.69
CA TYR A 119 -16.13 1.80 -2.31
C TYR A 119 -15.52 3.21 -2.23
N GLN A 120 -15.01 3.77 -3.34
CA GLN A 120 -14.43 5.11 -3.42
C GLN A 120 -13.39 5.40 -2.31
N PRO A 121 -12.38 4.52 -2.09
CA PRO A 121 -11.41 4.70 -1.03
C PRO A 121 -10.61 5.99 -1.22
N ASN A 122 -10.37 6.69 -0.13
CA ASN A 122 -9.52 7.89 -0.10
C ASN A 122 -8.10 7.60 0.41
N ILE A 123 -7.85 6.40 0.92
CA ILE A 123 -6.54 5.91 1.35
C ILE A 123 -6.31 4.52 0.77
N ILE A 124 -5.08 4.27 0.29
CA ILE A 124 -4.66 2.97 -0.22
C ILE A 124 -3.53 2.45 0.65
N VAL A 125 -3.66 1.23 1.16
CA VAL A 125 -2.61 0.52 1.90
C VAL A 125 -2.29 -0.77 1.18
N ASN A 126 -1.02 -1.05 0.92
CA ASN A 126 -0.52 -2.36 0.53
C ASN A 126 0.14 -3.01 1.74
N LEU A 127 -0.27 -4.22 2.09
CA LEU A 127 0.22 -4.93 3.29
C LEU A 127 1.61 -5.54 3.11
N GLY A 128 2.29 -5.28 1.99
CA GLY A 128 3.60 -5.83 1.66
C GLY A 128 3.50 -7.07 0.76
N ASP A 129 4.62 -7.73 0.55
CA ASP A 129 4.78 -8.82 -0.41
C ASP A 129 4.22 -8.45 -1.80
N GLU A 130 4.46 -7.19 -2.21
CA GLU A 130 4.15 -6.71 -3.54
C GLU A 130 5.00 -7.39 -4.62
N VAL A 131 6.16 -7.97 -4.22
CA VAL A 131 7.04 -8.80 -5.06
C VAL A 131 7.39 -10.10 -4.35
N ASP A 132 7.61 -11.15 -5.12
CA ASP A 132 7.95 -12.45 -4.54
C ASP A 132 9.44 -12.57 -4.19
N PHE A 133 10.34 -12.17 -5.08
CA PHE A 133 11.76 -12.41 -4.96
C PHE A 133 12.09 -13.90 -4.71
N TYR A 134 11.44 -14.80 -5.45
CA TYR A 134 11.65 -16.24 -5.40
C TYR A 134 13.12 -16.61 -5.52
N GLY A 135 13.80 -16.11 -6.55
CA GLY A 135 15.23 -16.35 -6.79
C GLY A 135 16.15 -15.87 -5.67
N MET A 136 15.63 -15.07 -4.70
CA MET A 136 16.34 -14.63 -3.50
C MET A 136 15.89 -15.36 -2.23
N SER A 137 15.01 -16.35 -2.33
CA SER A 137 14.58 -17.17 -1.20
C SER A 137 15.76 -17.91 -0.57
N ARG A 138 15.60 -18.31 0.69
CA ARG A 138 16.55 -19.18 1.42
C ARG A 138 16.32 -20.66 1.17
N PHE A 139 15.18 -21.01 0.58
CA PHE A 139 14.82 -22.38 0.25
C PHE A 139 15.44 -22.78 -1.10
N GLU A 140 15.50 -24.08 -1.36
CA GLU A 140 15.92 -24.60 -2.65
C GLU A 140 15.02 -24.08 -3.76
N HIS A 141 15.63 -23.79 -4.91
CA HIS A 141 14.94 -23.24 -6.06
C HIS A 141 14.78 -24.34 -7.10
N ASP A 142 13.63 -24.37 -7.73
CA ASP A 142 13.48 -25.13 -8.95
C ASP A 142 14.38 -24.50 -10.03
N VAL A 143 15.17 -25.33 -10.68
CA VAL A 143 16.15 -24.88 -11.70
C VAL A 143 15.46 -24.35 -12.97
N ASP A 144 14.21 -24.73 -13.18
CA ASP A 144 13.39 -24.30 -14.31
C ASP A 144 12.68 -22.97 -14.07
N VAL A 145 12.73 -22.44 -12.85
CA VAL A 145 12.17 -21.11 -12.53
C VAL A 145 13.17 -20.01 -12.93
N ILE A 146 12.61 -18.90 -13.36
CA ILE A 146 13.31 -17.68 -13.77
C ILE A 146 14.38 -17.25 -12.74
N ASN A 147 15.56 -16.83 -13.22
CA ASN A 147 16.60 -16.32 -12.33
C ASN A 147 16.23 -14.97 -11.69
N ALA A 148 16.84 -14.65 -10.54
CA ALA A 148 16.51 -13.48 -9.72
C ALA A 148 16.54 -12.13 -10.48
N GLY A 149 17.46 -11.96 -11.47
CA GLY A 149 17.55 -10.72 -12.24
C GLY A 149 16.41 -10.57 -13.25
N ALA A 150 16.05 -11.67 -13.90
CA ALA A 150 14.92 -11.69 -14.83
C ALA A 150 13.58 -11.58 -14.07
N GLU A 151 13.44 -12.25 -12.91
CA GLU A 151 12.30 -12.11 -12.02
C GLU A 151 12.09 -10.66 -11.59
N LEU A 152 13.14 -9.98 -11.10
CA LEU A 152 13.04 -8.57 -10.72
C LEU A 152 12.60 -7.69 -11.88
N SER A 153 13.17 -7.91 -13.07
CA SER A 153 12.82 -7.12 -14.26
C SER A 153 11.36 -7.30 -14.65
N LEU A 154 10.85 -8.52 -14.51
CA LEU A 154 9.44 -8.86 -14.78
C LEU A 154 8.53 -8.29 -13.70
N ALA A 155 8.89 -8.43 -12.41
CA ALA A 155 8.14 -7.88 -11.29
C ALA A 155 7.95 -6.36 -11.40
N VAL A 156 9.02 -5.62 -11.71
CA VAL A 156 8.93 -4.17 -11.95
C VAL A 156 7.98 -3.86 -13.11
N LYS A 157 8.01 -4.64 -14.20
CA LYS A 157 7.09 -4.48 -15.33
C LYS A 157 5.63 -4.71 -14.92
N HIS A 158 5.36 -5.72 -14.10
CA HIS A 158 4.03 -6.06 -13.60
C HIS A 158 3.52 -5.02 -12.57
N LEU A 159 4.40 -4.41 -11.77
CA LEU A 159 4.03 -3.36 -10.82
C LEU A 159 3.66 -2.01 -11.48
N ILE A 160 4.18 -1.70 -12.68
CA ILE A 160 3.89 -0.42 -13.37
C ILE A 160 2.39 -0.12 -13.50
N PRO A 161 1.50 -1.06 -13.89
CA PRO A 161 0.07 -0.82 -13.92
C PRO A 161 -0.54 -0.49 -12.55
N PHE A 162 -0.04 -1.12 -11.47
CA PHE A 162 -0.47 -0.80 -10.09
C PHE A 162 0.00 0.59 -9.67
N TYR A 163 1.23 0.99 -10.01
CA TYR A 163 1.74 2.35 -9.76
C TYR A 163 0.89 3.43 -10.43
N ARG A 164 0.42 3.17 -11.64
CA ARG A 164 -0.46 4.10 -12.38
C ARG A 164 -1.85 4.19 -11.78
N GLU A 165 -2.40 3.06 -11.33
CA GLU A 165 -3.73 3.00 -10.74
C GLU A 165 -3.75 3.57 -9.32
N PHE A 166 -2.72 3.28 -8.53
CA PHE A 166 -2.61 3.64 -7.11
C PHE A 166 -1.32 4.42 -6.86
N PRO A 167 -1.18 5.65 -7.40
CA PRO A 167 0.08 6.41 -7.35
C PRO A 167 0.48 6.85 -5.95
N ASN A 168 -0.46 6.89 -5.00
CA ASN A 168 -0.24 7.20 -3.60
C ASN A 168 -0.68 6.00 -2.76
N THR A 169 0.29 5.23 -2.28
CA THR A 169 0.06 3.98 -1.55
C THR A 169 0.97 3.91 -0.34
N LEU A 170 0.41 3.59 0.81
CA LEU A 170 1.17 3.28 2.02
C LEU A 170 1.53 1.80 2.00
N VAL A 171 2.82 1.47 1.93
CA VAL A 171 3.30 0.09 1.78
C VAL A 171 3.90 -0.42 3.09
N CYS A 172 3.49 -1.59 3.52
CA CYS A 172 4.07 -2.25 4.69
C CYS A 172 5.32 -3.04 4.28
N GLN A 173 6.42 -2.81 4.99
CA GLN A 173 7.63 -3.62 4.79
C GLN A 173 7.35 -5.09 5.09
N SER A 174 7.84 -5.98 4.23
CA SER A 174 7.55 -7.41 4.28
C SER A 174 8.81 -8.28 4.31
N ASN A 175 8.63 -9.57 4.57
CA ASN A 175 9.73 -10.52 4.55
C ASN A 175 10.28 -10.76 3.14
N HIS A 176 9.45 -10.69 2.09
CA HIS A 176 9.91 -10.86 0.72
C HIS A 176 10.72 -9.67 0.24
N THR A 177 10.28 -8.45 0.45
CA THR A 177 11.06 -7.26 0.12
C THR A 177 12.38 -7.20 0.89
N HIS A 178 12.41 -7.76 2.10
CA HIS A 178 13.65 -7.82 2.90
C HIS A 178 14.67 -8.85 2.40
N ARG A 179 14.29 -9.82 1.54
CA ARG A 179 15.19 -10.89 1.04
C ARG A 179 16.46 -10.35 0.40
N VAL A 180 16.37 -9.26 -0.37
CA VAL A 180 17.52 -8.61 -1.02
C VAL A 180 18.57 -8.19 0.02
N HIS A 181 18.14 -7.42 1.01
CA HIS A 181 19.00 -6.91 2.07
C HIS A 181 19.56 -8.04 2.94
N ALA A 182 18.73 -9.03 3.27
CA ALA A 182 19.15 -10.18 4.05
C ALA A 182 20.23 -11.03 3.35
N LYS A 183 20.10 -11.24 2.02
CA LYS A 183 21.14 -11.93 1.23
C LYS A 183 22.43 -11.11 1.15
N ALA A 184 22.35 -9.82 0.92
CA ALA A 184 23.50 -8.94 0.86
C ALA A 184 24.25 -8.90 2.20
N GLN A 185 23.54 -8.79 3.32
CA GLN A 185 24.14 -8.87 4.66
C GLN A 185 24.86 -10.20 4.90
N LYS A 186 24.25 -11.33 4.49
CA LYS A 186 24.90 -12.66 4.58
C LYS A 186 26.16 -12.75 3.74
N ALA A 187 26.21 -12.04 2.62
CA ALA A 187 27.40 -11.92 1.76
C ALA A 187 28.43 -10.90 2.28
N GLY A 188 28.19 -10.29 3.44
CA GLY A 188 29.10 -9.31 4.06
C GLY A 188 29.04 -7.92 3.43
N LEU A 189 28.01 -7.61 2.64
CA LEU A 189 27.86 -6.29 2.02
C LEU A 189 27.25 -5.30 3.03
N PRO A 190 27.87 -4.13 3.25
CA PRO A 190 27.30 -3.09 4.09
C PRO A 190 25.96 -2.58 3.56
N SER A 191 25.01 -2.30 4.43
CA SER A 191 23.67 -1.78 4.03
C SER A 191 23.76 -0.49 3.19
N SER A 192 24.79 0.34 3.45
CA SER A 192 25.03 1.58 2.69
C SER A 192 25.44 1.37 1.22
N THR A 193 25.78 0.15 0.83
CA THR A 193 26.13 -0.20 -0.57
C THR A 193 24.96 -0.80 -1.35
N ILE A 194 23.83 -0.99 -0.70
CA ILE A 194 22.65 -1.61 -1.30
C ILE A 194 21.61 -0.53 -1.55
N LYS A 195 20.99 -0.55 -2.73
CA LYS A 195 19.88 0.34 -3.06
C LYS A 195 18.71 0.12 -2.13
N SER A 196 17.95 1.17 -1.86
CA SER A 196 16.67 1.03 -1.16
C SER A 196 15.67 0.18 -1.96
N ILE A 197 14.66 -0.34 -1.31
CA ILE A 197 13.64 -1.14 -2.02
C ILE A 197 12.88 -0.29 -3.04
N GLU A 198 12.66 0.98 -2.74
CA GLU A 198 12.04 1.96 -3.62
C GLU A 198 12.83 2.15 -4.91
N GLU A 199 14.17 2.25 -4.80
CA GLU A 199 15.05 2.35 -5.97
C GLU A 199 15.09 1.05 -6.77
N ILE A 200 15.10 -0.11 -6.09
CA ILE A 200 15.13 -1.44 -6.73
C ILE A 200 13.85 -1.66 -7.54
N LEU A 201 12.69 -1.38 -6.96
CA LEU A 201 11.38 -1.58 -7.57
C LEU A 201 10.94 -0.40 -8.45
N LYS A 202 11.71 0.71 -8.46
CA LYS A 202 11.40 1.94 -9.22
C LYS A 202 10.01 2.48 -8.86
N THR A 203 9.68 2.48 -7.58
CA THR A 203 8.37 2.92 -7.10
C THR A 203 8.18 4.42 -7.32
N PRO A 204 6.94 4.89 -7.55
CA PRO A 204 6.67 6.33 -7.58
C PRO A 204 6.85 6.94 -6.19
N GLU A 205 7.11 8.24 -6.13
CA GLU A 205 7.34 9.01 -4.90
C GLU A 205 6.20 8.88 -3.86
N GLY A 206 4.98 8.59 -4.33
CA GLY A 206 3.82 8.40 -3.46
C GLY A 206 3.70 7.00 -2.82
N TRP A 207 4.63 6.08 -3.11
CA TRP A 207 4.71 4.77 -2.46
C TRP A 207 5.62 4.86 -1.24
N ILE A 208 5.00 4.91 -0.05
CA ILE A 208 5.71 5.19 1.21
C ILE A 208 5.83 3.91 2.03
N TYR A 209 7.07 3.43 2.22
CA TYR A 209 7.38 2.20 2.94
C TYR A 209 7.59 2.43 4.43
N LYS A 210 6.86 1.69 5.29
CA LYS A 210 7.08 1.61 6.74
C LYS A 210 6.80 0.19 7.24
N GLN A 211 7.34 -0.16 8.38
CA GLN A 211 7.02 -1.43 9.04
C GLN A 211 5.53 -1.53 9.43
N CYS A 212 4.95 -0.41 9.84
CA CYS A 212 3.57 -0.31 10.24
C CYS A 212 3.05 1.09 9.91
N HIS A 213 1.87 1.16 9.31
CA HIS A 213 1.11 2.40 9.16
C HIS A 213 -0.04 2.38 10.16
N ASN A 214 -0.22 3.46 10.92
CA ASN A 214 -1.37 3.63 11.79
C ASN A 214 -2.32 4.65 11.17
N ILE A 215 -3.56 4.23 10.90
CA ILE A 215 -4.60 5.07 10.30
C ILE A 215 -5.86 4.86 11.13
N ASP A 216 -6.43 5.91 11.69
CA ASP A 216 -7.64 5.89 12.51
C ASP A 216 -7.60 4.86 13.66
N GLY A 217 -6.42 4.67 14.25
CA GLY A 217 -6.20 3.71 15.34
C GLY A 217 -6.07 2.25 14.91
N VAL A 218 -6.03 1.98 13.60
CA VAL A 218 -5.77 0.66 13.01
C VAL A 218 -4.31 0.54 12.61
N ASP A 219 -3.63 -0.51 13.05
CA ASP A 219 -2.28 -0.86 12.65
C ASP A 219 -2.34 -1.72 11.37
N TYR A 220 -1.78 -1.21 10.28
CA TYR A 220 -1.58 -1.95 9.03
C TYR A 220 -0.12 -2.39 8.96
N LYS A 221 0.11 -3.69 8.83
CA LYS A 221 1.46 -4.28 8.76
C LYS A 221 1.43 -5.61 8.03
N HIS A 222 2.58 -6.05 7.52
CA HIS A 222 2.62 -7.31 6.79
C HIS A 222 2.22 -8.54 7.64
N GLY A 223 2.68 -8.62 8.90
CA GLY A 223 2.31 -9.74 9.77
C GLY A 223 3.44 -10.75 10.02
N THR A 224 4.64 -10.50 9.53
CA THR A 224 5.83 -11.33 9.77
C THR A 224 6.02 -11.65 11.25
N GLY A 225 6.45 -12.89 11.55
CA GLY A 225 6.76 -13.35 12.90
C GLY A 225 5.61 -14.03 13.64
N LYS A 226 4.43 -14.09 13.05
CA LYS A 226 3.32 -14.93 13.51
C LYS A 226 2.73 -15.70 12.33
N SER A 227 2.31 -16.93 12.57
CA SER A 227 1.79 -17.84 11.53
C SER A 227 0.49 -18.50 11.97
N GLY A 228 -0.15 -19.21 11.03
CA GLY A 228 -1.39 -19.95 11.24
C GLY A 228 -2.63 -19.08 11.37
N ALA A 229 -3.78 -19.75 11.48
CA ALA A 229 -5.10 -19.13 11.41
C ALA A 229 -5.39 -18.02 12.44
N MET A 230 -4.64 -17.96 13.54
CA MET A 230 -4.81 -16.97 14.60
C MET A 230 -3.79 -15.81 14.53
N ALA A 231 -2.96 -15.73 13.48
CA ALA A 231 -1.89 -14.74 13.37
C ALA A 231 -2.40 -13.30 13.54
N HIS A 232 -3.46 -12.92 12.82
CA HIS A 232 -4.06 -11.58 12.88
C HIS A 232 -4.56 -11.25 14.29
N ILE A 233 -5.23 -12.17 14.96
CA ILE A 233 -5.71 -12.00 16.35
C ILE A 233 -4.54 -11.84 17.32
N ASN A 234 -3.47 -12.63 17.13
CA ASN A 234 -2.28 -12.56 17.98
C ASN A 234 -1.51 -11.26 17.80
N HIS A 235 -1.52 -10.67 16.59
CA HIS A 235 -0.97 -9.34 16.35
C HIS A 235 -1.82 -8.26 17.06
N ALA A 236 -3.15 -8.27 16.89
CA ALA A 236 -4.05 -7.31 17.53
C ALA A 236 -3.99 -7.38 19.06
N LYS A 237 -3.94 -8.59 19.62
CA LYS A 237 -3.77 -8.79 21.07
C LYS A 237 -2.45 -8.25 21.60
N ALA A 238 -1.36 -8.38 20.84
CA ALA A 238 -0.05 -7.91 21.26
C ALA A 238 0.04 -6.38 21.33
N THR A 239 -0.70 -5.67 20.48
CA THR A 239 -0.71 -4.20 20.44
C THR A 239 -1.88 -3.58 21.19
N GLY A 240 -2.95 -4.35 21.45
CA GLY A 240 -4.20 -3.84 22.02
C GLY A 240 -4.96 -2.89 21.11
N ARG A 241 -4.74 -2.98 19.78
CA ARG A 241 -5.34 -2.14 18.74
C ARG A 241 -5.92 -2.96 17.60
N SER A 242 -6.84 -2.35 16.84
CA SER A 242 -7.27 -2.92 15.56
C SER A 242 -6.06 -3.13 14.67
N THR A 243 -6.00 -4.28 13.98
CA THR A 243 -4.83 -4.65 13.19
C THR A 243 -5.26 -5.37 11.91
N CYS A 244 -4.72 -4.91 10.78
CA CYS A 244 -4.79 -5.58 9.48
C CYS A 244 -3.43 -6.18 9.13
N ILE A 245 -3.42 -7.44 8.71
CA ILE A 245 -2.21 -8.13 8.25
C ILE A 245 -2.41 -8.77 6.88
N GLY A 246 -1.30 -9.01 6.15
CA GLY A 246 -1.15 -9.92 5.03
C GLY A 246 -0.45 -11.22 5.48
N HIS A 247 0.48 -11.72 4.67
CA HIS A 247 1.39 -12.84 4.97
C HIS A 247 0.74 -14.23 5.04
N ILE A 248 -0.51 -14.35 5.43
CA ILE A 248 -1.20 -15.63 5.54
C ILE A 248 -2.21 -15.74 4.40
N HIS A 249 -1.86 -16.51 3.39
CA HIS A 249 -2.66 -16.63 2.17
C HIS A 249 -3.83 -17.61 2.30
N ALA A 250 -3.69 -18.58 3.22
CA ALA A 250 -4.60 -19.73 3.33
C ALA A 250 -5.98 -19.41 3.91
N PHE A 251 -6.23 -18.19 4.36
CA PHE A 251 -7.55 -17.80 4.84
C PHE A 251 -7.70 -16.27 4.83
N ALA A 252 -8.95 -15.81 4.87
CA ALA A 252 -9.31 -14.43 5.14
C ALA A 252 -10.31 -14.40 6.30
N ALA A 253 -10.14 -13.44 7.22
CA ALA A 253 -11.03 -13.31 8.36
C ALA A 253 -11.02 -11.89 8.90
N VAL A 254 -12.17 -11.45 9.39
CA VAL A 254 -12.34 -10.26 10.22
C VAL A 254 -12.96 -10.68 11.54
N ASN A 255 -12.24 -10.51 12.64
CA ASN A 255 -12.68 -10.86 13.96
C ASN A 255 -12.76 -9.63 14.87
N TYR A 256 -13.95 -9.31 15.34
CA TYR A 256 -14.13 -8.26 16.35
C TYR A 256 -13.79 -8.81 17.74
N LEU A 257 -12.96 -8.08 18.47
CA LEU A 257 -12.42 -8.47 19.75
C LEU A 257 -13.00 -7.61 20.88
N ARG A 258 -12.73 -8.00 22.13
CA ARG A 258 -13.16 -7.20 23.29
C ARG A 258 -12.60 -5.78 23.21
N LYS A 259 -13.32 -4.81 23.76
CA LYS A 259 -13.01 -3.36 23.73
C LYS A 259 -13.18 -2.69 22.36
N GLY A 260 -13.88 -3.33 21.41
CA GLY A 260 -14.27 -2.70 20.15
C GLY A 260 -13.18 -2.62 19.08
N PHE A 261 -12.03 -3.28 19.25
CA PHE A 261 -11.05 -3.39 18.18
C PHE A 261 -11.22 -4.69 17.39
N PHE A 262 -10.71 -4.72 16.17
CA PHE A 262 -10.77 -5.87 15.28
C PHE A 262 -9.37 -6.37 14.87
N ALA A 263 -9.34 -7.59 14.40
CA ALA A 263 -8.18 -8.20 13.75
C ALA A 263 -8.60 -8.71 12.38
N ALA A 264 -7.87 -8.37 11.34
CA ALA A 264 -8.20 -8.76 9.99
C ALA A 264 -6.99 -9.34 9.24
N ASN A 265 -7.26 -10.35 8.42
CA ASN A 265 -6.40 -10.87 7.36
C ASN A 265 -7.24 -10.95 6.09
N PHE A 266 -6.72 -10.45 4.96
CA PHE A 266 -7.50 -10.30 3.74
C PHE A 266 -7.08 -11.28 2.62
N GLY A 267 -6.39 -12.38 2.99
CA GLY A 267 -5.92 -13.36 2.01
C GLY A 267 -4.79 -12.80 1.13
N CYS A 268 -4.87 -13.05 -0.16
CA CYS A 268 -3.87 -12.60 -1.14
C CYS A 268 -4.49 -12.33 -2.52
N LEU A 269 -3.67 -11.90 -3.47
CA LEU A 269 -4.02 -11.75 -4.88
C LEU A 269 -3.00 -12.44 -5.79
N ILE A 270 -2.60 -13.65 -5.42
CA ILE A 270 -1.58 -14.47 -6.07
C ILE A 270 -2.25 -15.40 -7.10
N ASP A 271 -1.56 -15.69 -8.20
CA ASP A 271 -1.97 -16.76 -9.10
C ASP A 271 -1.58 -18.12 -8.51
N LYS A 272 -2.56 -18.94 -8.16
CA LYS A 272 -2.34 -20.30 -7.60
C LYS A 272 -1.58 -21.23 -8.54
N HIS A 273 -1.59 -20.94 -9.83
CA HIS A 273 -0.89 -21.72 -10.85
C HIS A 273 0.53 -21.22 -11.14
N ALA A 274 1.01 -20.23 -10.41
CA ALA A 274 2.33 -19.68 -10.63
C ALA A 274 3.44 -20.71 -10.29
N PRO A 275 4.48 -20.81 -11.13
CA PRO A 275 5.55 -21.81 -10.96
C PRO A 275 6.28 -21.73 -9.63
N CYS A 276 6.38 -20.54 -9.03
CA CYS A 276 7.01 -20.35 -7.72
C CYS A 276 6.26 -21.03 -6.57
N PHE A 277 5.00 -21.46 -6.78
CA PHE A 277 4.19 -22.19 -5.80
C PHE A 277 4.07 -23.68 -6.14
N ALA A 278 4.68 -24.16 -7.22
CA ALA A 278 4.61 -25.56 -7.64
C ALA A 278 5.12 -26.57 -6.59
N TYR A 279 6.04 -26.13 -5.71
CA TYR A 279 6.47 -26.94 -4.57
C TYR A 279 5.38 -27.13 -3.50
N ALA A 280 4.35 -26.30 -3.54
CA ALA A 280 3.18 -26.36 -2.68
C ALA A 280 1.99 -27.02 -3.38
N SER A 281 2.22 -27.81 -4.43
CA SER A 281 1.17 -28.42 -5.26
C SER A 281 0.18 -29.29 -4.47
N GLU A 282 0.56 -29.84 -3.33
CA GLU A 282 -0.35 -30.47 -2.37
C GLU A 282 -1.21 -29.45 -1.57
N MET A 283 -0.93 -28.13 -1.75
CA MET A 283 -1.59 -27.02 -1.06
C MET A 283 -2.37 -26.12 -2.05
N ASP A 284 -2.51 -26.51 -3.31
CA ASP A 284 -3.08 -25.69 -4.41
C ASP A 284 -4.47 -25.10 -4.13
N ASP A 285 -5.26 -25.70 -3.23
CA ASP A 285 -6.59 -25.22 -2.86
C ASP A 285 -6.59 -24.31 -1.62
N ASN A 286 -5.41 -23.92 -1.10
CA ASN A 286 -5.31 -23.26 0.20
C ASN A 286 -5.06 -21.74 0.15
N ILE A 287 -5.28 -21.07 -0.98
CA ILE A 287 -5.23 -19.62 -1.03
C ILE A 287 -6.63 -19.01 -1.08
N VAL A 288 -6.81 -17.88 -0.38
CA VAL A 288 -8.06 -17.13 -0.40
C VAL A 288 -7.82 -15.80 -1.12
N LEU A 289 -8.48 -15.63 -2.27
CA LEU A 289 -8.36 -14.47 -3.10
C LEU A 289 -9.30 -13.34 -2.65
N GLY A 290 -8.77 -12.14 -2.52
CA GLY A 290 -9.58 -10.96 -2.19
C GLY A 290 -8.75 -9.77 -1.71
N CYS A 291 -9.43 -8.77 -1.20
CA CYS A 291 -8.83 -7.59 -0.59
C CYS A 291 -9.66 -7.10 0.60
N GLY A 292 -9.23 -6.01 1.23
CA GLY A 292 -9.93 -5.45 2.38
C GLY A 292 -10.46 -4.04 2.13
N ILE A 293 -11.56 -3.70 2.80
CA ILE A 293 -12.03 -2.33 2.99
C ILE A 293 -12.14 -2.07 4.49
N VAL A 294 -11.59 -0.94 4.94
CA VAL A 294 -11.74 -0.48 6.33
C VAL A 294 -12.37 0.90 6.33
N ILE A 295 -13.41 1.09 7.13
CA ILE A 295 -14.19 2.33 7.21
C ILE A 295 -14.02 2.93 8.59
N ASP A 296 -13.58 4.19 8.67
CA ASP A 296 -13.41 4.99 9.89
C ASP A 296 -12.60 4.30 11.01
N GLY A 297 -11.74 3.34 10.64
CA GLY A 297 -10.99 2.53 11.59
C GLY A 297 -11.86 1.63 12.51
N LYS A 298 -13.14 1.48 12.20
CA LYS A 298 -14.12 0.76 13.02
C LYS A 298 -14.68 -0.48 12.38
N GLU A 299 -14.92 -0.42 11.08
CA GLU A 299 -15.51 -1.51 10.30
C GLU A 299 -14.50 -2.03 9.29
N ALA A 300 -14.31 -3.34 9.27
CA ALA A 300 -13.44 -4.00 8.31
C ALA A 300 -14.25 -5.05 7.54
N HIS A 301 -14.07 -5.08 6.23
CA HIS A 301 -14.77 -5.98 5.33
C HIS A 301 -13.76 -6.71 4.45
N PHE A 302 -13.89 -8.02 4.36
CA PHE A 302 -13.21 -8.82 3.36
C PHE A 302 -14.04 -8.82 2.08
N ILE A 303 -13.43 -8.48 0.97
CA ILE A 303 -14.04 -8.47 -0.36
C ILE A 303 -13.46 -9.66 -1.15
N PRO A 304 -14.20 -10.76 -1.30
CA PRO A 304 -13.70 -11.93 -2.00
C PRO A 304 -13.59 -11.69 -3.51
N MET A 305 -12.52 -12.20 -4.09
CA MET A 305 -12.34 -12.27 -5.53
C MET A 305 -12.76 -13.67 -6.01
N HIS A 306 -14.00 -13.79 -6.48
CA HIS A 306 -14.50 -15.06 -7.02
C HIS A 306 -13.96 -15.32 -8.41
N VAL A 307 -13.46 -16.51 -8.65
CA VAL A 307 -12.93 -16.94 -9.94
C VAL A 307 -13.73 -18.12 -10.49
N ASP A 308 -13.75 -18.25 -11.80
CA ASP A 308 -14.36 -19.38 -12.52
C ASP A 308 -13.38 -20.59 -12.60
N GLU A 309 -13.81 -21.65 -13.30
CA GLU A 309 -13.02 -22.88 -13.51
C GLU A 309 -11.71 -22.63 -14.28
N GLN A 310 -11.63 -21.57 -15.05
CA GLN A 310 -10.44 -21.13 -15.78
C GLN A 310 -9.56 -20.17 -14.98
N ASN A 311 -9.80 -20.05 -13.67
CA ASN A 311 -9.12 -19.13 -12.77
C ASN A 311 -9.21 -17.66 -13.24
N ARG A 312 -10.39 -17.24 -13.79
CA ARG A 312 -10.64 -15.86 -14.19
C ARG A 312 -11.68 -15.23 -13.27
N TRP A 313 -11.44 -13.97 -12.90
CA TRP A 313 -12.39 -13.26 -12.06
C TRP A 313 -13.76 -13.09 -12.74
N VAL A 314 -14.83 -13.45 -12.03
CA VAL A 314 -16.21 -13.46 -12.57
C VAL A 314 -16.82 -12.06 -12.73
N GLY A 315 -16.09 -10.98 -12.44
CA GLY A 315 -16.54 -9.61 -12.65
C GLY A 315 -17.54 -9.07 -11.60
N ILE A 316 -17.79 -9.82 -10.50
CA ILE A 316 -18.77 -9.46 -9.49
C ILE A 316 -18.06 -9.06 -8.18
N ILE A 317 -18.48 -7.93 -7.60
CA ILE A 317 -18.10 -7.51 -6.25
C ILE A 317 -19.32 -7.68 -5.35
N ASN A 318 -19.27 -8.73 -4.53
CA ASN A 318 -20.26 -8.98 -3.47
C ASN A 318 -19.84 -8.23 -2.20
N GLY A 319 -20.80 -7.56 -1.54
CA GLY A 319 -20.56 -6.80 -0.31
C GLY A 319 -21.46 -5.60 -0.19
#